data_098ef97ededc1cef7de9bab3c169d058
#
_entry.id   098ef97ededc1cef7de9bab3c169d058
#
_cell.length_a   1.000
_cell.length_b   1.000
_cell.length_c   1.000
_cell.angle_alpha   90.00
_cell.angle_beta   90.00
_cell.angle_gamma   90.00
#
_symmetry.space_group_name_H-M   'P 1'
#
loop_
_entity.id
_entity.type
_entity.pdbx_description
1 polymer ?
#
loop_
_entity_poly.entity_id
_entity_poly.type
_entity_poly.pdbx_seq_one_letter_code
_entity_poly.pdbx_strand_id
1 'polypeptide(L)'
;MKKPLCIFMYVVLCAATQVHAEPYPLGSMSCDDIGAFASQAMQWREDGVKYKEAKTRLDALRPDESVEKKNMRVVMQLVFGNYGDSWTVESAGSTMKTDCESGR
;
A
#
# COMPACT_ATOMS: atom_id res chain seq x y z
N MET A 1 35.39 24.44 24.06
CA MET A 1 35.00 24.08 23.77
C MET A 1 34.21 23.84 23.69
N LYS A 2 33.83 23.87 23.53
CA LYS A 2 33.11 23.52 23.23
C LYS A 2 32.45 22.89 22.78
N LYS A 3 32.17 22.85 22.61
CA LYS A 3 31.50 22.28 22.08
C LYS A 3 30.82 21.61 21.95
N PRO A 4 30.64 21.62 22.08
CA PRO A 4 29.89 20.97 21.78
C PRO A 4 28.90 20.97 21.66
N LEU A 5 28.60 21.31 21.47
CA LEU A 5 27.71 21.11 21.10
C LEU A 5 27.12 20.85 20.38
N CYS A 6 27.27 21.20 20.10
CA CYS A 6 26.68 20.92 19.21
C CYS A 6 26.50 19.87 18.93
N ILE A 7 26.52 19.44 19.13
CA ILE A 7 26.26 18.42 18.83
C ILE A 7 25.21 17.89 19.20
N PHE A 8 24.93 18.20 19.54
CA PHE A 8 23.95 17.65 19.62
C PHE A 8 23.03 17.80 19.14
N MET A 9 23.04 18.36 18.81
CA MET A 9 22.20 18.39 18.15
C MET A 9 21.84 17.84 17.28
N TYR A 10 22.13 17.53 16.89
CA TYR A 10 21.76 16.92 15.99
C TYR A 10 21.24 15.89 16.16
N VAL A 11 21.35 15.75 16.45
CA VAL A 11 20.89 14.77 16.56
C VAL A 11 19.77 14.63 16.72
N VAL A 12 19.40 15.23 16.98
CA VAL A 12 18.35 15.12 16.88
C VAL A 12 17.80 15.11 15.92
N LEU A 13 18.03 15.48 15.44
CA LEU A 13 17.50 15.46 14.46
C LEU A 13 17.28 14.44 13.96
N CYS A 14 17.49 14.07 13.99
CA CYS A 14 17.15 13.24 13.41
C CYS A 14 16.42 12.47 13.72
N ALA A 15 16.22 12.59 14.18
CA ALA A 15 15.44 11.86 14.31
C ALA A 15 14.39 12.05 13.88
N ALA A 16 14.30 12.65 13.95
CA ALA A 16 13.37 12.75 13.46
C ALA A 16 13.01 12.31 12.53
N THR A 17 13.18 12.21 12.41
CA THR A 17 12.77 11.93 11.66
C THR A 17 12.04 11.24 11.53
N GLN A 18 11.83 11.16 11.74
CA GLN A 18 11.18 10.66 11.64
C GLN A 18 10.24 10.41 11.62
N VAL A 19 10.05 10.64 11.87
CA VAL A 19 9.14 10.41 11.90
C VAL A 19 8.22 10.37 11.33
N HIS A 20 8.12 10.12 11.16
CA HIS A 20 7.33 10.40 10.51
C HIS A 20 6.19 9.88 10.23
N ALA A 21 5.76 10.49 10.02
CA ALA A 21 4.40 10.11 9.71
C ALA A 21 4.37 9.20 8.52
N GLU A 22 3.44 8.28 8.49
CA GLU A 22 3.29 7.39 7.36
C GLU A 22 2.64 8.12 6.21
N PRO A 23 3.04 7.83 4.97
CA PRO A 23 2.43 8.48 3.80
C PRO A 23 0.94 8.20 3.71
N TYR A 24 0.49 7.03 4.16
CA TYR A 24 -0.92 6.73 4.23
C TYR A 24 -1.15 5.69 5.33
N PRO A 25 -2.31 5.77 5.97
CA PRO A 25 -2.61 4.83 7.04
C PRO A 25 -2.97 3.46 6.47
N LEU A 26 -2.48 2.42 7.11
CA LEU A 26 -2.78 1.05 6.72
C LEU A 26 -3.86 0.40 7.58
N GLY A 27 -4.15 1.02 8.75
CA GLY A 27 -5.05 0.37 9.68
C GLY A 27 -4.43 -0.92 10.20
N SER A 28 -5.17 -2.00 10.15
CA SER A 28 -4.67 -3.30 10.59
C SER A 28 -3.92 -4.06 9.49
N MET A 29 -3.81 -3.49 8.29
CA MET A 29 -3.12 -4.15 7.19
C MET A 29 -1.62 -3.92 7.25
N SER A 30 -0.87 -4.89 6.73
CA SER A 30 0.57 -4.75 6.52
C SER A 30 0.85 -4.54 5.04
N CYS A 31 2.10 -4.23 4.72
CA CYS A 31 2.48 -4.16 3.30
C CYS A 31 2.40 -5.53 2.63
N ASP A 32 2.61 -6.60 3.41
CA ASP A 32 2.36 -7.96 2.88
C ASP A 32 0.91 -8.13 2.48
N ASP A 33 -0.02 -7.63 3.31
CA ASP A 33 -1.44 -7.73 3.01
C ASP A 33 -1.80 -6.95 1.75
N ILE A 34 -1.21 -5.77 1.58
CA ILE A 34 -1.42 -4.96 0.38
C ILE A 34 -0.96 -5.75 -0.86
N GLY A 35 0.23 -6.35 -0.78
CA GLY A 35 0.73 -7.14 -1.89
C GLY A 35 -0.14 -8.36 -2.18
N ALA A 36 -0.57 -9.06 -1.13
CA ALA A 36 -1.42 -10.23 -1.30
C ALA A 36 -2.74 -9.86 -1.97
N PHE A 37 -3.32 -8.73 -1.58
CA PHE A 37 -4.56 -8.31 -2.21
C PHE A 37 -4.35 -7.88 -3.65
N ALA A 38 -3.22 -7.24 -3.95
CA ALA A 38 -2.91 -6.87 -5.34
C ALA A 38 -2.83 -8.12 -6.22
N SER A 39 -2.20 -9.18 -5.74
CA SER A 39 -2.15 -10.44 -6.47
C SER A 39 -3.55 -11.02 -6.67
N GLN A 40 -4.37 -10.98 -5.63
CA GLN A 40 -5.74 -11.47 -5.73
C GLN A 40 -6.54 -10.67 -6.76
N ALA A 41 -6.43 -9.36 -6.72
CA ALA A 41 -7.16 -8.51 -7.67
C ALA A 41 -6.68 -8.76 -9.10
N MET A 42 -5.38 -8.95 -9.27
CA MET A 42 -4.83 -9.25 -10.59
C MET A 42 -5.32 -10.61 -11.09
N GLN A 43 -5.44 -11.58 -10.18
CA GLN A 43 -6.00 -12.87 -10.55
C GLN A 43 -7.44 -12.72 -11.03
N TRP A 44 -8.24 -11.90 -10.33
CA TRP A 44 -9.60 -11.63 -10.81
C TRP A 44 -9.58 -11.06 -12.21
N ARG A 45 -8.68 -10.09 -12.46
CA ARG A 45 -8.58 -9.47 -13.78
C ARG A 45 -8.23 -10.51 -14.86
N GLU A 46 -7.25 -11.37 -14.55
CA GLU A 46 -6.84 -12.40 -15.52
C GLU A 46 -7.94 -13.42 -15.77
N ASP A 47 -8.77 -13.66 -14.76
CA ASP A 47 -9.92 -14.56 -14.90
C ASP A 47 -11.09 -13.95 -15.65
N GLY A 48 -10.97 -12.70 -16.08
CA GLY A 48 -12.01 -12.03 -16.83
C GLY A 48 -13.03 -11.29 -15.99
N VAL A 49 -12.79 -11.17 -14.68
CA VAL A 49 -13.67 -10.39 -13.80
C VAL A 49 -13.53 -8.92 -14.19
N LYS A 50 -14.67 -8.25 -14.38
CA LYS A 50 -14.67 -6.83 -14.67
C LYS A 50 -14.52 -6.03 -13.39
N TYR A 51 -14.03 -4.81 -13.52
CA TYR A 51 -13.81 -3.94 -12.36
C TYR A 51 -15.07 -3.78 -11.51
N LYS A 52 -16.22 -3.62 -12.18
CA LYS A 52 -17.48 -3.46 -11.46
C LYS A 52 -17.78 -4.67 -10.58
N GLU A 53 -17.55 -5.87 -11.10
CA GLU A 53 -17.75 -7.07 -10.31
C GLU A 53 -16.72 -7.20 -9.22
N ALA A 54 -15.47 -6.80 -9.49
CA ALA A 54 -14.43 -6.84 -8.49
C ALA A 54 -14.77 -5.94 -7.30
N LYS A 55 -15.37 -4.77 -7.59
CA LYS A 55 -15.84 -3.88 -6.52
C LYS A 55 -16.92 -4.55 -5.67
N THR A 56 -17.81 -5.28 -6.31
CA THR A 56 -18.85 -6.00 -5.58
C THR A 56 -18.22 -7.06 -4.67
N ARG A 57 -17.20 -7.74 -5.16
CA ARG A 57 -16.48 -8.73 -4.35
C ARG A 57 -15.79 -8.08 -3.15
N LEU A 58 -15.19 -6.91 -3.37
CA LEU A 58 -14.56 -6.19 -2.27
C LEU A 58 -15.60 -5.78 -1.21
N ASP A 59 -16.75 -5.29 -1.67
CA ASP A 59 -17.80 -4.91 -0.73
C ASP A 59 -18.27 -6.08 0.11
N ALA A 60 -18.31 -7.27 -0.49
CA ALA A 60 -18.70 -8.48 0.25
C ALA A 60 -17.63 -8.90 1.26
N LEU A 61 -16.36 -8.74 0.90
CA LEU A 61 -15.26 -9.08 1.79
C LEU A 61 -15.14 -8.10 2.94
N ARG A 62 -15.42 -6.83 2.67
CA ARG A 62 -15.29 -5.75 3.66
C ARG A 62 -16.53 -4.87 3.56
N PRO A 63 -17.61 -5.25 4.23
CA PRO A 63 -18.85 -4.48 4.11
C PRO A 63 -18.78 -3.10 4.73
N ASP A 64 -17.97 -2.91 5.78
CA ASP A 64 -17.87 -1.62 6.44
C ASP A 64 -16.82 -0.75 5.77
N GLU A 65 -17.13 0.54 5.64
CA GLU A 65 -16.15 1.48 5.13
C GLU A 65 -15.04 1.66 6.16
N SER A 66 -13.81 1.37 5.77
CA SER A 66 -12.68 1.37 6.69
C SER A 66 -11.44 1.84 5.94
N VAL A 67 -10.38 2.13 6.70
CA VAL A 67 -9.09 2.47 6.12
C VAL A 67 -8.60 1.32 5.23
N GLU A 68 -8.76 0.10 5.73
CA GLU A 68 -8.34 -1.08 4.98
C GLU A 68 -9.07 -1.19 3.65
N LYS A 69 -10.40 -0.99 3.67
CA LYS A 69 -11.18 -1.07 2.45
C LYS A 69 -10.80 0.02 1.46
N LYS A 70 -10.51 1.22 1.96
CA LYS A 70 -10.08 2.31 1.08
C LYS A 70 -8.77 1.97 0.39
N ASN A 71 -7.82 1.38 1.13
CA ASN A 71 -6.55 0.98 0.55
C ASN A 71 -6.75 -0.10 -0.49
N MET A 72 -7.60 -1.08 -0.20
CA MET A 72 -7.88 -2.16 -1.14
C MET A 72 -8.53 -1.61 -2.41
N ARG A 73 -9.41 -0.62 -2.26
CA ARG A 73 -10.04 0.01 -3.43
C ARG A 73 -9.01 0.69 -4.33
N VAL A 74 -8.03 1.38 -3.71
CA VAL A 74 -6.97 2.02 -4.49
C VAL A 74 -6.14 0.97 -5.22
N VAL A 75 -5.79 -0.12 -4.53
CA VAL A 75 -5.05 -1.21 -5.17
C VAL A 75 -5.81 -1.75 -6.37
N MET A 76 -7.13 -1.97 -6.21
CA MET A 76 -7.95 -2.46 -7.33
C MET A 76 -7.96 -1.48 -8.50
N GLN A 77 -8.01 -0.18 -8.21
CA GLN A 77 -8.00 0.82 -9.28
C GLN A 77 -6.71 0.74 -10.09
N LEU A 78 -5.59 0.50 -9.42
CA LEU A 78 -4.31 0.37 -10.10
C LEU A 78 -4.26 -0.93 -10.91
N VAL A 79 -4.70 -2.02 -10.32
CA VAL A 79 -4.66 -3.33 -10.97
C VAL A 79 -5.54 -3.35 -12.22
N PHE A 80 -6.74 -2.79 -12.13
CA PHE A 80 -7.69 -2.79 -13.25
C PHE A 80 -7.47 -1.62 -14.20
N GLY A 81 -6.53 -0.74 -13.90
CA GLY A 81 -6.17 0.38 -14.77
C GLY A 81 -4.97 0.04 -15.64
N ASN A 82 -4.32 1.09 -16.12
CA ASN A 82 -3.21 0.94 -17.07
C ASN A 82 -2.02 0.20 -16.46
N TYR A 83 -1.80 0.36 -15.17
CA TYR A 83 -0.67 -0.33 -14.54
C TYR A 83 -0.81 -1.83 -14.66
N GLY A 84 -2.03 -2.34 -14.47
CA GLY A 84 -2.24 -3.77 -14.54
C GLY A 84 -2.03 -4.38 -15.92
N ASP A 85 -2.01 -3.54 -16.97
CA ASP A 85 -1.80 -4.05 -18.32
C ASP A 85 -0.46 -4.77 -18.46
N SER A 86 0.54 -4.35 -17.68
CA SER A 86 1.88 -4.93 -17.78
C SER A 86 2.23 -5.84 -16.60
N TRP A 87 1.27 -6.07 -15.70
CA TRP A 87 1.52 -6.87 -14.50
C TRP A 87 1.03 -8.30 -14.68
N THR A 88 1.71 -9.20 -13.98
CA THR A 88 1.21 -10.56 -13.72
C THR A 88 0.68 -10.60 -12.29
N VAL A 89 0.05 -11.72 -11.92
CA VAL A 89 -0.39 -11.91 -10.54
C VAL A 89 0.76 -11.69 -9.56
N GLU A 90 1.91 -12.28 -9.90
CA GLU A 90 3.08 -12.20 -9.03
C GLU A 90 3.65 -10.79 -8.98
N SER A 91 3.81 -10.15 -10.15
CA SER A 91 4.43 -8.83 -10.17
C SER A 91 3.52 -7.76 -9.59
N ALA A 92 2.20 -7.92 -9.70
CA ALA A 92 1.27 -7.00 -9.06
C ALA A 92 1.50 -7.01 -7.55
N GLY A 93 1.63 -8.21 -6.98
CA GLY A 93 1.85 -8.35 -5.55
C GLY A 93 3.17 -7.75 -5.11
N SER A 94 4.26 -8.11 -5.79
CA SER A 94 5.57 -7.62 -5.38
C SER A 94 5.70 -6.11 -5.58
N THR A 95 5.12 -5.57 -6.66
CA THR A 95 5.18 -4.14 -6.92
C THR A 95 4.44 -3.36 -5.85
N MET A 96 3.22 -3.79 -5.52
CA MET A 96 2.44 -3.07 -4.52
C MET A 96 3.02 -3.20 -3.13
N LYS A 97 3.58 -4.36 -2.80
CA LYS A 97 4.26 -4.53 -1.52
C LYS A 97 5.46 -3.60 -1.42
N THR A 98 6.29 -3.57 -2.47
CA THR A 98 7.47 -2.72 -2.49
C THR A 98 7.09 -1.25 -2.42
N ASP A 99 6.07 -0.84 -3.15
CA ASP A 99 5.58 0.52 -3.12
C ASP A 99 5.12 0.91 -1.72
N CYS A 100 4.39 0.02 -1.08
CA CYS A 100 3.93 0.23 0.29
C CYS A 100 5.12 0.40 1.25
N GLU A 101 6.11 -0.46 1.14
CA GLU A 101 7.29 -0.42 2.01
C GLU A 101 8.09 0.85 1.78
N SER A 102 8.20 1.29 0.53
CA SER A 102 8.94 2.50 0.17
C SER A 102 8.26 3.76 0.67
N GLY A 103 6.95 3.73 0.76
CA GLY A 103 6.16 4.88 1.21
C GLY A 103 6.13 5.02 2.72
N ARG A 104 6.67 4.07 3.46
CA ARG A 104 6.67 4.14 4.91
C ARG A 104 8.01 4.63 5.44
#